data_d677e65f074457fdc7491f03d5bf6cee
#
_entry.id   d677e65f074457fdc7491f03d5bf6cee
#
_cell.length_a   1.000
_cell.length_b   1.000
_cell.length_c   1.000
_cell.angle_alpha   90.00
_cell.angle_beta   90.00
_cell.angle_gamma   90.00
#
_symmetry.space_group_name_H-M   'P 1'
#
loop_
_entity.id
_entity.type
_entity.pdbx_description
1 polymer ?
#
loop_
_entity_poly.entity_id
_entity_poly.type
_entity_poly.pdbx_seq_one_letter_code
_entity_poly.pdbx_strand_id
1 'polypeptide(L)'
;MLIRVLTVREHKSVIFCDVCSSNAKRRQLLIEKDGFPKLHLKVGDILDCVVEEGVNKKGLPIIILRKVCNAYQPSCFSSYKSFSENSKNDNTGELQDLVSNFLNGGNAHAARLLRESILEFIEYYLKQHDIHREYTPITTAYRGTSVASPQRAEGVFTGHRFIKITHELGLKIACYLRLQSVYEIGYVCRDRYENQRNLNEFLTAEGIVSLTANFSLKKFFYETWKKSIEIARGLELEVNEELKEVKVIDFVEKFGKIPLRKDIAACQELYDQLVSEHIHMILINAPIDSPMVFAEEGCLPLETKWIYKGKGIGHGYKDEYRVDEVNKSFEEQRKMLQDKGIDCNLPFDYLTVLSTAGFPTQSFVVGIERLISNIVGNNKIR
;
A
#
# COMPACT_ATOMS: atom_id res chain seq x y z
N MET A 1 -29.02 -5.79 8.77
CA MET A 1 -27.84 -5.21 8.07
C MET A 1 -28.01 -3.70 7.93
N LEU A 2 -26.91 -2.95 7.93
CA LEU A 2 -26.96 -1.52 7.63
C LEU A 2 -26.85 -1.29 6.12
N ILE A 3 -27.77 -0.50 5.59
CA ILE A 3 -27.78 -0.07 4.19
C ILE A 3 -28.03 1.44 4.10
N ARG A 4 -27.42 2.09 3.13
CA ARG A 4 -27.65 3.50 2.81
C ARG A 4 -28.47 3.63 1.54
N VAL A 5 -29.48 4.48 1.57
CA VAL A 5 -30.36 4.77 0.43
C VAL A 5 -29.66 5.75 -0.50
N LEU A 6 -29.45 5.36 -1.75
CA LEU A 6 -28.79 6.17 -2.79
C LEU A 6 -29.80 6.83 -3.73
N THR A 7 -30.87 6.13 -4.06
CA THR A 7 -32.00 6.66 -4.87
C THR A 7 -33.31 6.16 -4.32
N VAL A 8 -34.37 6.89 -4.56
CA VAL A 8 -35.73 6.47 -4.20
C VAL A 8 -36.66 6.69 -5.40
N ARG A 9 -37.38 5.65 -5.80
CA ARG A 9 -38.35 5.66 -6.88
C ARG A 9 -39.66 5.03 -6.39
N GLU A 10 -40.68 5.85 -6.20
CA GLU A 10 -41.97 5.40 -5.69
C GLU A 10 -42.94 5.03 -6.82
N HIS A 11 -43.59 3.89 -6.66
CA HIS A 11 -44.70 3.41 -7.46
C HIS A 11 -45.95 3.22 -6.58
N LYS A 12 -47.12 2.86 -7.17
CA LYS A 12 -48.37 2.74 -6.42
C LYS A 12 -48.25 1.84 -5.19
N SER A 13 -47.73 0.64 -5.35
CA SER A 13 -47.66 -0.41 -4.31
C SER A 13 -46.28 -0.71 -3.80
N VAL A 14 -45.20 -0.18 -4.44
CA VAL A 14 -43.83 -0.50 -4.13
C VAL A 14 -42.92 0.72 -4.18
N ILE A 15 -41.82 0.67 -3.42
CA ILE A 15 -40.72 1.61 -3.51
C ILE A 15 -39.48 0.82 -3.97
N PHE A 16 -38.81 1.34 -4.96
CA PHE A 16 -37.48 0.85 -5.38
C PHE A 16 -36.41 1.84 -4.92
N CYS A 17 -35.41 1.33 -4.22
CA CYS A 17 -34.26 2.12 -3.82
C CYS A 17 -32.99 1.45 -4.38
N ASP A 18 -32.07 2.23 -4.93
CA ASP A 18 -30.71 1.75 -5.02
C ASP A 18 -30.05 1.99 -3.67
N VAL A 19 -29.40 0.98 -3.12
CA VAL A 19 -28.80 1.01 -1.79
C VAL A 19 -27.37 0.51 -1.83
N CYS A 20 -26.56 0.95 -0.87
CA CYS A 20 -25.21 0.47 -0.65
C CYS A 20 -25.08 -0.07 0.77
N SER A 21 -24.49 -1.24 0.93
CA SER A 21 -24.19 -1.87 2.22
C SER A 21 -22.71 -1.74 2.56
N SER A 22 -22.32 -2.21 3.75
CA SER A 22 -20.94 -2.17 4.24
C SER A 22 -19.92 -2.88 3.34
N ASN A 23 -20.36 -3.81 2.49
CA ASN A 23 -19.50 -4.51 1.53
C ASN A 23 -19.37 -3.79 0.17
N ALA A 24 -19.75 -2.52 0.09
CA ALA A 24 -19.73 -1.67 -1.10
C ALA A 24 -20.61 -2.15 -2.27
N LYS A 25 -21.36 -3.24 -2.13
CA LYS A 25 -22.22 -3.72 -3.20
C LYS A 25 -23.45 -2.82 -3.36
N ARG A 26 -23.59 -2.30 -4.56
CA ARG A 26 -24.81 -1.61 -4.97
C ARG A 26 -25.88 -2.63 -5.29
N ARG A 27 -27.05 -2.51 -4.64
CA ARG A 27 -28.18 -3.42 -4.86
C ARG A 27 -29.46 -2.63 -5.01
N GLN A 28 -30.42 -3.20 -5.71
CA GLN A 28 -31.77 -2.66 -5.73
C GLN A 28 -32.56 -3.24 -4.56
N LEU A 29 -33.06 -2.36 -3.68
CA LEU A 29 -33.98 -2.71 -2.61
C LEU A 29 -35.42 -2.52 -3.08
N LEU A 30 -36.25 -3.54 -2.90
CA LEU A 30 -37.67 -3.50 -3.12
C LEU A 30 -38.38 -3.44 -1.75
N ILE A 31 -39.34 -2.51 -1.63
CA ILE A 31 -40.15 -2.31 -0.43
C ILE A 31 -41.61 -2.35 -0.84
N GLU A 32 -42.37 -3.28 -0.30
CA GLU A 32 -43.83 -3.36 -0.46
C GLU A 32 -44.49 -2.37 0.50
N LYS A 33 -45.22 -1.35 -0.04
CA LYS A 33 -45.79 -0.25 0.77
C LYS A 33 -46.78 -0.74 1.82
N ASP A 34 -47.54 -1.78 1.52
CA ASP A 34 -48.54 -2.35 2.43
C ASP A 34 -47.89 -2.92 3.71
N GLY A 35 -46.65 -3.43 3.59
CA GLY A 35 -45.87 -3.88 4.74
C GLY A 35 -45.24 -2.76 5.55
N PHE A 36 -45.09 -1.58 4.97
CA PHE A 36 -44.37 -0.44 5.57
C PHE A 36 -45.10 0.90 5.34
N PRO A 37 -46.35 1.07 5.76
CA PRO A 37 -47.19 2.22 5.41
C PRO A 37 -46.68 3.57 5.97
N LYS A 38 -45.82 3.55 6.98
CA LYS A 38 -45.25 4.76 7.61
C LYS A 38 -43.78 5.01 7.23
N LEU A 39 -43.19 4.20 6.33
CA LEU A 39 -41.82 4.33 5.95
C LEU A 39 -41.67 5.37 4.83
N HIS A 40 -41.16 6.53 5.16
CA HIS A 40 -40.81 7.58 4.22
C HIS A 40 -39.27 7.64 4.08
N LEU A 41 -38.76 7.30 2.91
CA LEU A 41 -37.33 7.27 2.65
C LEU A 41 -36.88 8.46 1.81
N LYS A 42 -35.72 8.96 2.16
CA LYS A 42 -34.99 9.98 1.40
C LYS A 42 -33.61 9.46 1.02
N VAL A 43 -33.05 10.04 -0.01
CA VAL A 43 -31.65 9.81 -0.37
C VAL A 43 -30.77 10.20 0.82
N GLY A 44 -29.85 9.31 1.19
CA GLY A 44 -28.97 9.47 2.35
C GLY A 44 -29.42 8.74 3.61
N ASP A 45 -30.70 8.34 3.72
CA ASP A 45 -31.17 7.59 4.88
C ASP A 45 -30.39 6.29 5.06
N ILE A 46 -30.16 5.95 6.32
CA ILE A 46 -29.49 4.70 6.71
C ILE A 46 -30.53 3.83 7.39
N LEU A 47 -30.69 2.62 6.91
CA LEU A 47 -31.60 1.64 7.48
C LEU A 47 -30.80 0.51 8.14
N ASP A 48 -31.11 0.23 9.39
CA ASP A 48 -30.82 -1.07 9.99
C ASP A 48 -32.01 -1.98 9.75
N CYS A 49 -31.84 -3.00 8.93
CA CYS A 49 -32.95 -3.77 8.43
C CYS A 49 -32.61 -5.25 8.20
N VAL A 50 -33.67 -6.04 8.11
CA VAL A 50 -33.64 -7.43 7.65
C VAL A 50 -34.11 -7.45 6.21
N VAL A 51 -33.36 -8.07 5.32
CA VAL A 51 -33.66 -8.22 3.92
C VAL A 51 -33.63 -9.69 3.50
N GLU A 52 -34.32 -10.01 2.43
CA GLU A 52 -34.29 -11.32 1.78
C GLU A 52 -33.80 -11.15 0.35
N GLU A 53 -33.02 -12.09 -0.14
CA GLU A 53 -32.56 -12.09 -1.52
C GLU A 53 -33.68 -12.54 -2.47
N GLY A 54 -33.79 -11.88 -3.60
CA GLY A 54 -34.78 -12.17 -4.62
C GLY A 54 -34.28 -11.82 -6.01
N VAL A 55 -35.13 -12.00 -7.00
CA VAL A 55 -34.88 -11.58 -8.38
C VAL A 55 -36.04 -10.72 -8.88
N ASN A 56 -35.75 -9.69 -9.65
CA ASN A 56 -36.78 -8.87 -10.29
C ASN A 56 -37.36 -9.55 -11.53
N LYS A 57 -38.35 -8.94 -12.15
CA LYS A 57 -39.06 -9.45 -13.36
C LYS A 57 -38.10 -9.67 -14.56
N LYS A 58 -36.89 -9.12 -14.54
CA LYS A 58 -35.85 -9.29 -15.55
C LYS A 58 -34.82 -10.33 -15.16
N GLY A 59 -35.01 -11.07 -14.04
CA GLY A 59 -34.05 -12.05 -13.54
C GLY A 59 -32.81 -11.45 -12.83
N LEU A 60 -32.77 -10.13 -12.61
CA LEU A 60 -31.67 -9.47 -11.93
C LEU A 60 -31.79 -9.60 -10.40
N PRO A 61 -30.68 -9.79 -9.67
CA PRO A 61 -30.70 -9.94 -8.22
C PRO A 61 -31.17 -8.63 -7.56
N ILE A 62 -32.08 -8.74 -6.61
CA ILE A 62 -32.57 -7.67 -5.76
C ILE A 62 -32.58 -8.11 -4.31
N ILE A 63 -32.74 -7.16 -3.39
CA ILE A 63 -33.04 -7.44 -1.99
C ILE A 63 -34.44 -6.91 -1.65
N ILE A 64 -35.18 -7.67 -0.86
CA ILE A 64 -36.55 -7.35 -0.47
C ILE A 64 -36.54 -6.98 1.01
N LEU A 65 -37.06 -5.82 1.37
CA LEU A 65 -37.18 -5.40 2.77
C LEU A 65 -38.17 -6.27 3.52
N ARG A 66 -37.76 -6.87 4.62
CA ARG A 66 -38.63 -7.69 5.49
C ARG A 66 -38.92 -7.01 6.83
N LYS A 67 -37.95 -6.26 7.37
CA LYS A 67 -38.12 -5.55 8.63
C LYS A 67 -37.17 -4.36 8.69
N VAL A 68 -37.62 -3.23 9.21
CA VAL A 68 -36.80 -2.10 9.63
C VAL A 68 -36.63 -2.20 11.14
N CYS A 69 -35.39 -2.32 11.60
CA CYS A 69 -35.07 -2.28 13.03
C CYS A 69 -34.90 -0.83 13.48
N ASN A 70 -34.13 -0.04 12.72
CA ASN A 70 -33.92 1.38 12.94
C ASN A 70 -33.80 2.11 11.61
N ALA A 71 -34.17 3.40 11.60
CA ALA A 71 -33.94 4.28 10.47
C ALA A 71 -33.28 5.58 10.98
N TYR A 72 -32.19 5.96 10.36
CA TYR A 72 -31.44 7.17 10.71
C TYR A 72 -31.51 8.13 9.52
N GLN A 73 -31.92 9.35 9.79
CA GLN A 73 -32.04 10.43 8.80
C GLN A 73 -30.94 11.47 9.05
N PRO A 74 -29.83 11.43 8.29
CA PRO A 74 -28.77 12.44 8.44
C PRO A 74 -29.29 13.83 8.11
N SER A 75 -29.20 14.77 9.05
CA SER A 75 -29.76 16.13 8.94
C SER A 75 -29.15 16.98 7.83
N CYS A 76 -27.99 16.60 7.29
CA CYS A 76 -27.19 17.41 6.36
C CYS A 76 -27.13 16.89 4.92
N PHE A 77 -27.85 15.83 4.57
CA PHE A 77 -27.71 15.24 3.24
C PHE A 77 -28.27 16.11 2.10
N SER A 78 -29.26 16.97 2.40
CA SER A 78 -29.83 17.92 1.41
C SER A 78 -28.92 19.11 1.12
N SER A 79 -28.00 19.46 2.03
CA SER A 79 -27.06 20.57 1.86
C SER A 79 -25.78 20.17 1.12
N TYR A 80 -25.56 18.88 0.88
CA TYR A 80 -24.33 18.37 0.25
C TYR A 80 -24.19 18.82 -1.22
N LYS A 81 -25.31 18.94 -1.95
CA LYS A 81 -25.28 19.51 -3.31
C LYS A 81 -24.92 21.00 -3.35
N SER A 82 -25.23 21.74 -2.28
CA SER A 82 -24.93 23.18 -2.20
C SER A 82 -23.49 23.48 -1.80
N PHE A 83 -22.79 22.52 -1.15
CA PHE A 83 -21.37 22.67 -0.83
C PHE A 83 -20.46 22.56 -2.07
N SER A 84 -20.85 21.74 -3.06
CA SER A 84 -20.04 21.54 -4.28
C SER A 84 -20.03 22.73 -5.24
N GLU A 85 -21.03 23.63 -5.16
CA GLU A 85 -21.14 24.78 -6.05
C GLU A 85 -20.35 26.01 -5.58
N ASN A 86 -20.04 26.11 -4.28
CA ASN A 86 -19.42 27.30 -3.68
C ASN A 86 -17.91 27.18 -3.35
N SER A 87 -17.29 26.01 -3.52
CA SER A 87 -15.91 25.78 -3.09
C SER A 87 -14.91 25.66 -4.24
N LYS A 88 -14.88 26.65 -5.13
CA LYS A 88 -13.89 26.66 -6.23
C LYS A 88 -12.44 27.02 -5.79
N ASN A 89 -12.20 27.32 -4.52
CA ASN A 89 -10.92 27.91 -4.09
C ASN A 89 -10.16 27.25 -2.94
N ASP A 90 -10.65 26.14 -2.36
CA ASP A 90 -9.94 25.50 -1.23
C ASP A 90 -9.80 23.99 -1.44
N ASN A 91 -8.75 23.39 -0.85
CA ASN A 91 -8.46 21.94 -0.79
C ASN A 91 -9.60 21.07 -0.22
N THR A 92 -10.75 21.65 0.08
CA THR A 92 -11.98 20.99 0.47
C THR A 92 -12.64 20.18 -0.65
N GLY A 93 -12.32 20.46 -1.92
CA GLY A 93 -12.86 19.72 -3.07
C GLY A 93 -12.48 18.24 -3.06
N GLU A 94 -11.25 17.90 -2.65
CA GLU A 94 -10.80 16.51 -2.60
C GLU A 94 -11.53 15.69 -1.52
N LEU A 95 -11.77 16.28 -0.35
CA LEU A 95 -12.52 15.63 0.72
C LEU A 95 -14.00 15.46 0.32
N GLN A 96 -14.58 16.43 -0.38
CA GLN A 96 -15.94 16.37 -0.89
C GLN A 96 -16.10 15.29 -1.95
N ASP A 97 -15.15 15.17 -2.88
CA ASP A 97 -15.14 14.11 -3.89
C ASP A 97 -14.96 12.74 -3.24
N LEU A 98 -14.10 12.61 -2.23
CA LEU A 98 -13.93 11.39 -1.47
C LEU A 98 -15.23 10.98 -0.75
N VAL A 99 -15.86 11.91 -0.06
CA VAL A 99 -17.12 11.69 0.66
C VAL A 99 -18.25 11.37 -0.33
N SER A 100 -18.34 12.08 -1.45
CA SER A 100 -19.33 11.80 -2.50
C SER A 100 -19.13 10.42 -3.11
N ASN A 101 -17.90 10.05 -3.45
CA ASN A 101 -17.58 8.72 -3.97
C ASN A 101 -17.86 7.62 -2.94
N PHE A 102 -17.55 7.87 -1.66
CA PHE A 102 -17.85 6.94 -0.57
C PHE A 102 -19.36 6.77 -0.37
N LEU A 103 -20.12 7.86 -0.35
CA LEU A 103 -21.56 7.84 -0.15
C LEU A 103 -22.32 7.20 -1.32
N ASN A 104 -21.80 7.33 -2.53
CA ASN A 104 -22.41 6.77 -3.73
C ASN A 104 -22.02 5.30 -3.98
N GLY A 105 -21.28 4.63 -3.05
CA GLY A 105 -20.82 3.26 -3.23
C GLY A 105 -19.85 3.13 -4.42
N GLY A 106 -19.05 4.16 -4.67
CA GLY A 106 -18.10 4.20 -5.77
C GLY A 106 -16.81 3.43 -5.49
N ASN A 107 -15.90 3.44 -6.46
CA ASN A 107 -14.62 2.73 -6.42
C ASN A 107 -13.76 3.08 -5.19
N ALA A 108 -13.93 4.26 -4.58
CA ALA A 108 -13.17 4.66 -3.38
C ALA A 108 -13.48 3.79 -2.16
N HIS A 109 -14.76 3.42 -1.95
CA HIS A 109 -15.12 2.53 -0.84
C HIS A 109 -14.61 1.11 -1.07
N ALA A 110 -14.77 0.59 -2.28
CA ALA A 110 -14.24 -0.72 -2.64
C ALA A 110 -12.71 -0.78 -2.58
N ALA A 111 -12.02 0.29 -2.98
CA ALA A 111 -10.57 0.42 -2.84
C ALA A 111 -10.12 0.42 -1.37
N ARG A 112 -10.90 1.02 -0.48
CA ARG A 112 -10.63 0.98 0.96
C ARG A 112 -10.78 -0.44 1.53
N LEU A 113 -11.84 -1.16 1.15
CA LEU A 113 -12.03 -2.56 1.54
C LEU A 113 -10.91 -3.45 0.97
N LEU A 114 -10.51 -3.20 -0.28
CA LEU A 114 -9.37 -3.88 -0.90
C LEU A 114 -8.09 -3.66 -0.08
N ARG A 115 -7.83 -2.40 0.34
CA ARG A 115 -6.67 -2.08 1.18
C ARG A 115 -6.69 -2.84 2.50
N GLU A 116 -7.82 -2.81 3.22
CA GLU A 116 -7.98 -3.49 4.50
C GLU A 116 -7.74 -5.00 4.35
N SER A 117 -8.34 -5.63 3.36
CA SER A 117 -8.17 -7.07 3.12
C SER A 117 -6.76 -7.47 2.65
N ILE A 118 -6.08 -6.60 1.89
CA ILE A 118 -4.67 -6.83 1.53
C ILE A 118 -3.77 -6.76 2.77
N LEU A 119 -4.00 -5.78 3.64
CA LEU A 119 -3.24 -5.64 4.88
C LEU A 119 -3.44 -6.83 5.81
N GLU A 120 -4.67 -7.30 5.98
CA GLU A 120 -4.99 -8.52 6.74
C GLU A 120 -4.27 -9.75 6.16
N PHE A 121 -4.24 -9.90 4.84
CA PHE A 121 -3.52 -10.97 4.18
C PHE A 121 -2.00 -10.89 4.42
N ILE A 122 -1.40 -9.69 4.26
CA ILE A 122 0.04 -9.49 4.50
C ILE A 122 0.39 -9.84 5.96
N GLU A 123 -0.39 -9.35 6.93
CA GLU A 123 -0.21 -9.71 8.34
C GLU A 123 -0.30 -11.21 8.58
N TYR A 124 -1.34 -11.84 8.03
CA TYR A 124 -1.52 -13.28 8.15
C TYR A 124 -0.33 -14.05 7.56
N TYR A 125 0.10 -13.68 6.33
CA TYR A 125 1.22 -14.32 5.66
C TYR A 125 2.52 -14.20 6.47
N LEU A 126 2.83 -13.02 6.97
CA LEU A 126 4.05 -12.77 7.75
C LEU A 126 4.03 -13.55 9.07
N LYS A 127 2.90 -13.59 9.77
CA LYS A 127 2.72 -14.39 11.00
C LYS A 127 2.91 -15.90 10.75
N GLN A 128 2.45 -16.43 9.62
CA GLN A 128 2.66 -17.84 9.25
C GLN A 128 4.14 -18.19 9.01
N HIS A 129 4.99 -17.18 8.79
CA HIS A 129 6.44 -17.33 8.63
C HIS A 129 7.24 -16.91 9.87
N ASP A 130 6.58 -16.84 11.03
CA ASP A 130 7.18 -16.45 12.32
C ASP A 130 7.85 -15.07 12.29
N ILE A 131 7.25 -14.12 11.54
CA ILE A 131 7.67 -12.74 11.49
C ILE A 131 6.73 -11.92 12.36
N HIS A 132 7.28 -11.25 13.39
CA HIS A 132 6.52 -10.63 14.47
C HIS A 132 6.26 -9.16 14.19
N ARG A 133 5.07 -8.67 14.55
CA ARG A 133 4.74 -7.25 14.42
C ARG A 133 5.53 -6.41 15.41
N GLU A 134 6.08 -5.31 14.92
CA GLU A 134 6.80 -4.30 15.69
C GLU A 134 6.20 -2.92 15.45
N TYR A 135 6.47 -1.98 16.36
CA TYR A 135 6.09 -0.57 16.24
C TYR A 135 7.33 0.27 16.48
N THR A 136 7.90 0.82 15.42
CA THR A 136 9.06 1.69 15.52
C THR A 136 8.65 3.13 15.81
N PRO A 137 9.51 3.93 16.47
CA PRO A 137 9.22 5.34 16.70
C PRO A 137 8.92 6.10 15.40
N ILE A 138 7.92 7.00 15.43
CA ILE A 138 7.55 7.84 14.27
C ILE A 138 8.64 8.85 13.96
N THR A 139 9.40 9.30 14.99
CA THR A 139 10.46 10.30 14.81
C THR A 139 11.84 9.71 15.06
N THR A 140 12.82 10.18 14.29
CA THR A 140 14.24 9.79 14.39
C THR A 140 15.12 10.99 14.71
N ALA A 141 16.30 10.73 15.29
CA ALA A 141 17.29 11.77 15.57
C ALA A 141 18.14 12.13 14.34
N TYR A 142 18.04 11.36 13.26
CA TYR A 142 18.86 11.51 12.08
C TYR A 142 17.99 11.71 10.83
N ARG A 143 18.50 12.49 9.90
CA ARG A 143 17.85 12.82 8.64
C ARG A 143 18.11 11.71 7.62
N GLY A 144 17.09 11.34 6.87
CA GLY A 144 17.25 10.56 5.65
C GLY A 144 17.85 9.18 5.86
N THR A 145 17.18 8.33 6.60
CA THR A 145 17.59 6.96 6.84
C THR A 145 17.18 5.96 5.78
N SER A 146 16.94 6.44 4.57
CA SER A 146 16.88 5.56 3.43
C SER A 146 18.31 5.16 3.08
N VAL A 147 18.65 4.01 3.54
CA VAL A 147 19.89 3.32 3.28
C VAL A 147 20.17 3.15 1.79
N ALA A 148 19.11 3.09 0.98
CA ALA A 148 19.19 2.86 -0.46
C ALA A 148 19.34 4.14 -1.32
N SER A 149 19.26 5.34 -0.75
CA SER A 149 19.31 6.57 -1.54
C SER A 149 19.84 7.75 -0.73
N PRO A 150 21.16 7.83 -0.47
CA PRO A 150 21.76 8.92 0.30
C PRO A 150 21.56 10.30 -0.33
N GLN A 151 21.28 10.35 -1.62
CA GLN A 151 21.05 11.59 -2.36
C GLN A 151 19.72 12.27 -2.05
N ARG A 152 18.82 11.60 -1.31
CA ARG A 152 17.47 12.06 -1.03
C ARG A 152 17.31 12.31 0.46
N ALA A 153 17.74 13.48 0.92
CA ALA A 153 17.45 13.95 2.26
C ALA A 153 15.97 14.36 2.36
N GLU A 154 15.08 13.38 2.35
CA GLU A 154 13.63 13.55 2.28
C GLU A 154 12.96 13.58 3.67
N GLY A 155 13.72 13.85 4.73
CA GLY A 155 13.18 13.87 6.09
C GLY A 155 12.40 15.14 6.41
N VAL A 156 11.16 15.03 6.86
CA VAL A 156 10.35 16.13 7.39
C VAL A 156 10.82 16.48 8.80
N PHE A 157 11.30 17.72 9.00
CA PHE A 157 11.84 18.19 10.26
C PHE A 157 10.72 18.70 11.19
N THR A 158 10.75 18.27 12.44
CA THR A 158 9.76 18.65 13.47
C THR A 158 10.38 19.51 14.59
N GLY A 159 11.38 20.34 14.25
CA GLY A 159 12.07 21.22 15.20
C GLY A 159 13.27 20.59 15.90
N HIS A 160 13.22 19.34 16.34
CA HIS A 160 14.30 18.63 17.02
C HIS A 160 14.56 17.23 16.49
N ARG A 161 13.63 16.69 15.73
CA ARG A 161 13.66 15.32 15.18
C ARG A 161 13.07 15.32 13.78
N PHE A 162 13.27 14.23 13.07
CA PHE A 162 12.72 14.00 11.73
C PHE A 162 11.63 12.94 11.80
N ILE A 163 10.57 13.10 10.99
CA ILE A 163 9.61 12.04 10.77
C ILE A 163 10.28 10.94 9.94
N LYS A 164 10.09 9.70 10.30
CA LYS A 164 10.68 8.56 9.59
C LYS A 164 10.21 8.49 8.14
N ILE A 165 11.15 8.23 7.24
CA ILE A 165 10.91 8.05 5.80
C ILE A 165 10.81 6.58 5.41
N THR A 166 11.10 5.66 6.34
CA THR A 166 11.04 4.20 6.26
C THR A 166 11.03 3.63 7.67
N HIS A 167 10.56 2.42 7.85
CA HIS A 167 10.63 1.69 9.13
C HIS A 167 11.98 0.96 9.29
N GLU A 168 12.78 0.87 8.25
CA GLU A 168 13.91 -0.05 8.10
C GLU A 168 14.88 -0.05 9.26
N LEU A 169 15.47 1.11 9.65
CA LEU A 169 16.49 1.14 10.72
C LEU A 169 15.89 0.77 12.09
N GLY A 170 14.69 1.24 12.38
CA GLY A 170 13.99 0.87 13.61
C GLY A 170 13.72 -0.63 13.69
N LEU A 171 13.28 -1.21 12.57
CA LEU A 171 13.05 -2.65 12.46
C LEU A 171 14.36 -3.46 12.55
N LYS A 172 15.47 -3.00 11.97
CA LYS A 172 16.78 -3.65 12.11
C LYS A 172 17.24 -3.67 13.57
N ILE A 173 17.11 -2.54 14.27
CA ILE A 173 17.41 -2.47 15.71
C ILE A 173 16.56 -3.48 16.48
N ALA A 174 15.24 -3.49 16.26
CA ALA A 174 14.33 -4.42 16.94
C ALA A 174 14.64 -5.89 16.62
N CYS A 175 14.91 -6.21 15.34
CA CYS A 175 15.26 -7.55 14.89
C CYS A 175 16.53 -8.05 15.59
N TYR A 176 17.59 -7.25 15.63
CA TYR A 176 18.86 -7.63 16.24
C TYR A 176 18.76 -7.78 17.75
N LEU A 177 18.09 -6.85 18.44
CA LEU A 177 17.93 -6.92 19.89
C LEU A 177 17.05 -8.08 20.36
N ARG A 178 16.03 -8.44 19.58
CA ARG A 178 15.11 -9.53 19.91
C ARG A 178 15.55 -10.87 19.36
N LEU A 179 16.52 -10.93 18.45
CA LEU A 179 16.89 -12.12 17.70
C LEU A 179 15.69 -12.75 16.96
N GLN A 180 14.79 -11.91 16.47
CA GLN A 180 13.54 -12.30 15.82
C GLN A 180 13.32 -11.52 14.54
N SER A 181 12.73 -12.16 13.54
CA SER A 181 12.23 -11.48 12.34
C SER A 181 11.04 -10.59 12.71
N VAL A 182 11.03 -9.36 12.19
CA VAL A 182 10.01 -8.37 12.54
C VAL A 182 9.47 -7.64 11.31
N TYR A 183 8.23 -7.14 11.40
CA TYR A 183 7.62 -6.27 10.39
C TYR A 183 6.83 -5.14 11.04
N GLU A 184 6.64 -4.07 10.28
CA GLU A 184 5.72 -2.98 10.60
C GLU A 184 4.88 -2.65 9.36
N ILE A 185 3.58 -2.40 9.61
CA ILE A 185 2.68 -1.79 8.64
C ILE A 185 2.33 -0.43 9.20
N GLY A 186 2.76 0.62 8.52
CA GLY A 186 2.60 1.98 9.01
C GLY A 186 2.86 3.05 7.94
N TYR A 187 2.50 4.27 8.29
CA TYR A 187 2.74 5.43 7.44
C TYR A 187 4.19 5.90 7.56
N VAL A 188 4.74 6.30 6.43
CA VAL A 188 6.02 6.98 6.30
C VAL A 188 5.83 8.29 5.54
N CYS A 189 6.66 9.30 5.88
CA CYS A 189 6.56 10.62 5.27
C CYS A 189 7.84 10.97 4.54
N ARG A 190 7.72 11.54 3.33
CA ARG A 190 8.85 12.02 2.55
C ARG A 190 8.60 13.43 2.08
N ASP A 191 9.59 14.30 2.28
CA ASP A 191 9.55 15.69 1.80
C ASP A 191 9.80 15.71 0.28
N ARG A 192 8.74 15.55 -0.49
CA ARG A 192 8.75 15.57 -1.95
C ARG A 192 7.61 16.46 -2.44
N TYR A 193 7.76 17.00 -3.64
CA TYR A 193 6.60 17.54 -4.34
C TYR A 193 5.62 16.41 -4.65
N GLU A 194 4.41 16.53 -4.12
CA GLU A 194 3.32 15.63 -4.48
C GLU A 194 3.03 15.73 -5.98
N ASN A 195 2.92 14.60 -6.60
CA ASN A 195 2.45 14.49 -7.97
C ASN A 195 1.59 13.23 -8.11
N GLN A 196 1.02 12.99 -9.27
CA GLN A 196 0.18 11.81 -9.53
C GLN A 196 0.87 10.46 -9.21
N ARG A 197 2.18 10.45 -8.96
CA ARG A 197 2.99 9.24 -8.81
C ARG A 197 3.62 9.07 -7.42
N ASN A 198 3.76 10.16 -6.67
CA ASN A 198 4.44 10.16 -5.38
C ASN A 198 3.60 10.93 -4.37
N LEU A 199 3.28 10.28 -3.26
CA LEU A 199 2.63 10.88 -2.10
C LEU A 199 3.70 11.30 -1.09
N ASN A 200 3.45 12.37 -0.35
CA ASN A 200 4.31 12.78 0.77
C ASN A 200 4.13 11.88 1.98
N GLU A 201 2.93 11.34 2.16
CA GLU A 201 2.58 10.36 3.17
C GLU A 201 1.98 9.13 2.49
N PHE A 202 2.47 7.95 2.81
CA PHE A 202 2.00 6.70 2.22
C PHE A 202 2.22 5.53 3.17
N LEU A 203 1.37 4.52 3.04
CA LEU A 203 1.39 3.30 3.83
C LEU A 203 2.35 2.29 3.21
N THR A 204 3.23 1.74 4.03
CA THR A 204 4.12 0.63 3.65
C THR A 204 3.94 -0.57 4.57
N ALA A 205 4.20 -1.75 4.04
CA ALA A 205 4.52 -2.93 4.80
C ALA A 205 6.01 -3.20 4.63
N GLU A 206 6.78 -3.07 5.70
CA GLU A 206 8.23 -3.28 5.72
C GLU A 206 8.60 -4.36 6.72
N GLY A 207 9.63 -5.15 6.43
CA GLY A 207 10.09 -6.17 7.37
C GLY A 207 11.57 -6.48 7.23
N ILE A 208 12.13 -6.93 8.35
CA ILE A 208 13.49 -7.45 8.49
C ILE A 208 13.41 -8.90 8.91
N VAL A 209 13.92 -9.77 8.07
CA VAL A 209 13.79 -11.22 8.23
C VAL A 209 15.17 -11.86 8.32
N SER A 210 15.39 -12.68 9.34
CA SER A 210 16.61 -13.48 9.45
C SER A 210 16.79 -14.37 8.22
N LEU A 211 18.01 -14.47 7.70
CA LEU A 211 18.31 -15.39 6.59
C LEU A 211 18.15 -16.87 6.98
N THR A 212 18.03 -17.19 8.27
CA THR A 212 17.73 -18.54 8.75
C THR A 212 16.25 -18.88 8.70
N ALA A 213 15.37 -17.85 8.54
CA ALA A 213 13.94 -18.05 8.42
C ALA A 213 13.57 -18.66 7.06
N ASN A 214 12.55 -19.52 7.04
CA ASN A 214 11.99 -20.06 5.79
C ASN A 214 11.08 -19.05 5.10
N PHE A 215 11.67 -17.95 4.59
CA PHE A 215 10.95 -16.87 3.95
C PHE A 215 11.58 -16.54 2.58
N SER A 216 10.75 -16.40 1.56
CA SER A 216 11.15 -16.06 0.20
C SER A 216 10.48 -14.78 -0.27
N LEU A 217 11.26 -13.75 -0.57
CA LEU A 217 10.78 -12.47 -1.13
C LEU A 217 9.99 -12.67 -2.42
N LYS A 218 10.49 -13.50 -3.33
CA LYS A 218 9.80 -13.85 -4.57
C LYS A 218 8.41 -14.41 -4.29
N LYS A 219 8.32 -15.40 -3.40
CA LYS A 219 7.05 -16.04 -3.04
C LYS A 219 6.12 -15.06 -2.35
N PHE A 220 6.62 -14.25 -1.43
CA PHE A 220 5.86 -13.23 -0.72
C PHE A 220 5.21 -12.21 -1.69
N PHE A 221 5.98 -11.66 -2.64
CA PHE A 221 5.45 -10.72 -3.62
C PHE A 221 4.44 -11.38 -4.56
N TYR A 222 4.73 -12.60 -5.00
CA TYR A 222 3.83 -13.35 -5.88
C TYR A 222 2.48 -13.66 -5.19
N GLU A 223 2.51 -14.16 -3.96
CA GLU A 223 1.28 -14.49 -3.21
C GLU A 223 0.51 -13.21 -2.83
N THR A 224 1.20 -12.12 -2.50
CA THR A 224 0.57 -10.82 -2.22
C THR A 224 -0.13 -10.29 -3.48
N TRP A 225 0.51 -10.35 -4.64
CA TRP A 225 -0.12 -10.00 -5.91
C TRP A 225 -1.35 -10.86 -6.20
N LYS A 226 -1.20 -12.18 -6.16
CA LYS A 226 -2.26 -13.14 -6.46
C LYS A 226 -3.48 -12.91 -5.59
N LYS A 227 -3.26 -12.77 -4.27
CA LYS A 227 -4.33 -12.53 -3.30
C LYS A 227 -5.00 -11.18 -3.51
N SER A 228 -4.25 -10.15 -3.84
CA SER A 228 -4.79 -8.81 -4.14
C SER A 228 -5.76 -8.83 -5.33
N ILE A 229 -5.42 -9.56 -6.40
CA ILE A 229 -6.29 -9.73 -7.56
C ILE A 229 -7.55 -10.54 -7.21
N GLU A 230 -7.40 -11.61 -6.42
CA GLU A 230 -8.53 -12.41 -5.94
C GLU A 230 -9.51 -11.58 -5.12
N ILE A 231 -9.01 -10.79 -4.16
CA ILE A 231 -9.82 -9.90 -3.32
C ILE A 231 -10.53 -8.84 -4.18
N ALA A 232 -9.81 -8.20 -5.11
CA ALA A 232 -10.39 -7.19 -5.98
C ALA A 232 -11.55 -7.74 -6.82
N ARG A 233 -11.42 -8.95 -7.37
CA ARG A 233 -12.50 -9.65 -8.07
C ARG A 233 -13.67 -9.98 -7.15
N GLY A 234 -13.40 -10.42 -5.92
CA GLY A 234 -14.43 -10.68 -4.89
C GLY A 234 -15.22 -9.44 -4.49
N LEU A 235 -14.60 -8.26 -4.59
CA LEU A 235 -15.24 -6.95 -4.39
C LEU A 235 -15.91 -6.39 -5.67
N GLU A 236 -15.93 -7.16 -6.76
CA GLU A 236 -16.49 -6.76 -8.06
C GLU A 236 -15.80 -5.51 -8.65
N LEU A 237 -14.52 -5.30 -8.29
CA LEU A 237 -13.71 -4.23 -8.87
C LEU A 237 -13.27 -4.60 -10.27
N GLU A 238 -13.30 -3.63 -11.17
CA GLU A 238 -12.66 -3.76 -12.47
C GLU A 238 -11.14 -3.76 -12.30
N VAL A 239 -10.54 -4.93 -12.44
CA VAL A 239 -9.09 -5.11 -12.31
C VAL A 239 -8.44 -4.74 -13.63
N ASN A 240 -7.40 -3.91 -13.55
CA ASN A 240 -6.59 -3.58 -14.71
C ASN A 240 -6.05 -4.85 -15.39
N GLU A 241 -6.38 -5.04 -16.67
CA GLU A 241 -6.00 -6.22 -17.46
C GLU A 241 -4.51 -6.52 -17.42
N GLU A 242 -3.67 -5.47 -17.46
CA GLU A 242 -2.21 -5.60 -17.47
C GLU A 242 -1.66 -6.16 -16.14
N LEU A 243 -2.45 -6.16 -15.06
CA LEU A 243 -2.08 -6.72 -13.77
C LEU A 243 -2.59 -8.14 -13.54
N LYS A 244 -3.38 -8.70 -14.46
CA LYS A 244 -3.93 -10.07 -14.30
C LYS A 244 -2.86 -11.15 -14.34
N GLU A 245 -1.73 -10.84 -14.96
CA GLU A 245 -0.57 -11.73 -15.03
C GLU A 245 0.68 -11.03 -14.52
N VAL A 246 1.56 -11.79 -13.87
CA VAL A 246 2.88 -11.33 -13.46
C VAL A 246 3.95 -12.25 -14.02
N LYS A 247 4.94 -11.67 -14.66
CA LYS A 247 6.11 -12.41 -15.15
C LYS A 247 7.16 -12.50 -14.06
N VAL A 248 7.62 -13.68 -13.74
CA VAL A 248 8.76 -13.86 -12.83
C VAL A 248 10.02 -14.09 -13.66
N ILE A 249 11.01 -13.22 -13.48
CA ILE A 249 12.23 -13.21 -14.29
C ILE A 249 13.45 -13.20 -13.35
N ASP A 250 14.38 -14.10 -13.59
CA ASP A 250 15.69 -14.05 -12.92
C ASP A 250 16.67 -13.23 -13.77
N PHE A 251 17.12 -12.12 -13.23
CA PHE A 251 18.04 -11.22 -13.92
C PHE A 251 19.39 -11.86 -14.19
N VAL A 252 19.93 -12.59 -13.19
CA VAL A 252 21.24 -13.26 -13.32
C VAL A 252 21.21 -14.33 -14.39
N GLU A 253 20.11 -15.10 -14.48
CA GLU A 253 19.93 -16.08 -15.58
C GLU A 253 19.89 -15.39 -16.95
N LYS A 254 19.19 -14.25 -17.05
CA LYS A 254 19.10 -13.46 -18.30
C LYS A 254 20.42 -12.81 -18.68
N PHE A 255 21.17 -12.32 -17.70
CA PHE A 255 22.49 -11.73 -17.89
C PHE A 255 23.57 -12.77 -18.17
N GLY A 256 23.35 -14.03 -17.79
CA GLY A 256 24.25 -15.16 -18.00
C GLY A 256 25.37 -15.32 -16.96
N LYS A 257 25.47 -14.43 -16.00
CA LYS A 257 26.45 -14.46 -14.89
C LYS A 257 26.02 -13.55 -13.74
N ILE A 258 26.65 -13.70 -12.58
CA ILE A 258 26.55 -12.71 -11.49
C ILE A 258 27.22 -11.41 -11.95
N PRO A 259 26.52 -10.25 -11.93
CA PRO A 259 27.06 -9.00 -12.39
C PRO A 259 28.21 -8.49 -11.50
N LEU A 260 29.28 -8.04 -12.12
CA LEU A 260 30.40 -7.36 -11.45
C LEU A 260 30.18 -5.84 -11.49
N ARG A 261 30.84 -5.08 -10.62
CA ARG A 261 30.76 -3.61 -10.60
C ARG A 261 31.06 -2.95 -11.95
N LYS A 262 31.98 -3.54 -12.74
CA LYS A 262 32.30 -3.07 -14.10
C LYS A 262 31.15 -3.29 -15.13
N ASP A 263 30.20 -4.16 -14.83
CA ASP A 263 29.12 -4.53 -15.75
C ASP A 263 27.88 -3.60 -15.61
N ILE A 264 27.96 -2.53 -14.79
CA ILE A 264 26.79 -1.69 -14.42
C ILE A 264 26.04 -1.11 -15.63
N ALA A 265 26.76 -0.69 -16.69
CA ALA A 265 26.13 -0.15 -17.90
C ALA A 265 25.35 -1.23 -18.66
N ALA A 266 25.95 -2.42 -18.85
CA ALA A 266 25.29 -3.55 -19.50
C ALA A 266 24.10 -4.07 -18.67
N CYS A 267 24.17 -4.01 -17.34
CA CYS A 267 23.05 -4.32 -16.46
C CYS A 267 21.90 -3.33 -16.64
N GLN A 268 22.20 -2.05 -16.78
CA GLN A 268 21.16 -1.03 -17.00
C GLN A 268 20.47 -1.22 -18.35
N GLU A 269 21.21 -1.52 -19.41
CA GLU A 269 20.65 -1.82 -20.74
C GLU A 269 19.70 -3.01 -20.69
N LEU A 270 20.10 -4.13 -20.05
CA LEU A 270 19.21 -5.28 -19.90
C LEU A 270 17.99 -4.97 -19.03
N TYR A 271 18.18 -4.20 -17.93
CA TYR A 271 17.06 -3.78 -17.09
C TYR A 271 16.03 -2.96 -17.89
N ASP A 272 16.48 -1.98 -18.66
CA ASP A 272 15.61 -1.13 -19.49
C ASP A 272 14.89 -1.94 -20.57
N GLN A 273 15.58 -2.92 -21.18
CA GLN A 273 14.98 -3.87 -22.09
C GLN A 273 13.87 -4.67 -21.42
N LEU A 274 14.11 -5.29 -20.26
CA LEU A 274 13.12 -6.08 -19.54
C LEU A 274 11.90 -5.25 -19.12
N VAL A 275 12.12 -3.99 -18.69
CA VAL A 275 11.04 -3.05 -18.36
C VAL A 275 10.21 -2.70 -19.59
N SER A 276 10.82 -2.61 -20.77
CA SER A 276 10.10 -2.33 -22.02
C SER A 276 9.31 -3.54 -22.52
N GLU A 277 9.81 -4.75 -22.34
CA GLU A 277 9.18 -5.99 -22.76
C GLU A 277 8.06 -6.48 -21.83
N HIS A 278 8.16 -6.17 -20.54
CA HIS A 278 7.28 -6.70 -19.50
C HIS A 278 6.68 -5.59 -18.63
N ILE A 279 5.40 -5.34 -18.84
CA ILE A 279 4.66 -4.30 -18.11
C ILE A 279 4.56 -4.61 -16.62
N HIS A 280 4.35 -5.90 -16.26
CA HIS A 280 4.20 -6.35 -14.88
C HIS A 280 5.09 -7.57 -14.61
N MET A 281 6.06 -7.41 -13.69
CA MET A 281 7.02 -8.45 -13.38
C MET A 281 7.50 -8.44 -11.93
N ILE A 282 7.93 -9.62 -11.48
CA ILE A 282 8.79 -9.80 -10.30
C ILE A 282 10.18 -10.15 -10.82
N LEU A 283 11.11 -9.21 -10.70
CA LEU A 283 12.49 -9.36 -11.13
C LEU A 283 13.32 -9.77 -9.92
N ILE A 284 13.86 -10.98 -9.94
CA ILE A 284 14.73 -11.50 -8.89
C ILE A 284 16.19 -11.39 -9.30
N ASN A 285 17.08 -11.25 -8.30
CA ASN A 285 18.51 -11.07 -8.51
C ASN A 285 18.85 -9.87 -9.42
N ALA A 286 18.04 -8.79 -9.37
CA ALA A 286 18.32 -7.57 -10.11
C ALA A 286 19.48 -6.80 -9.44
N PRO A 287 20.43 -6.25 -10.21
CA PRO A 287 21.48 -5.43 -9.61
C PRO A 287 20.92 -4.13 -9.04
N ILE A 288 21.48 -3.71 -7.92
CA ILE A 288 21.17 -2.45 -7.26
C ILE A 288 22.47 -1.72 -6.92
N ASP A 289 22.50 -0.42 -7.11
CA ASP A 289 23.59 0.43 -6.64
C ASP A 289 23.24 0.96 -5.23
N SER A 290 23.45 0.11 -4.24
CA SER A 290 23.20 0.47 -2.84
C SER A 290 24.29 -0.11 -1.94
N PRO A 291 24.98 0.73 -1.19
CA PRO A 291 26.08 0.30 -0.31
C PRO A 291 25.61 -0.49 0.92
N MET A 292 24.32 -0.49 1.22
CA MET A 292 23.74 -1.19 2.37
C MET A 292 23.14 -2.55 2.02
N VAL A 293 23.24 -2.93 0.76
CA VAL A 293 22.84 -4.25 0.28
C VAL A 293 24.08 -5.13 0.22
N PHE A 294 23.99 -6.30 0.83
CA PHE A 294 25.09 -7.26 0.85
C PHE A 294 25.51 -7.64 -0.57
N ALA A 295 26.81 -7.56 -0.81
CA ALA A 295 27.43 -8.03 -2.02
C ALA A 295 28.69 -8.85 -1.71
N GLU A 296 28.93 -9.86 -2.51
CA GLU A 296 30.26 -10.52 -2.55
C GLU A 296 31.31 -9.56 -3.15
N GLU A 297 32.57 -9.78 -2.80
CA GLU A 297 33.65 -8.92 -3.25
C GLU A 297 33.70 -8.82 -4.78
N GLY A 298 33.74 -7.59 -5.29
CA GLY A 298 33.78 -7.30 -6.73
C GLY A 298 32.45 -7.42 -7.46
N CYS A 299 31.40 -7.97 -6.82
CA CYS A 299 30.05 -8.11 -7.39
C CYS A 299 29.18 -6.88 -7.14
N LEU A 300 28.14 -6.71 -7.96
CA LEU A 300 27.04 -5.80 -7.66
C LEU A 300 26.12 -6.43 -6.62
N PRO A 301 25.58 -5.64 -5.67
CA PRO A 301 24.51 -6.09 -4.79
C PRO A 301 23.26 -6.45 -5.60
N LEU A 302 22.48 -7.41 -5.09
CA LEU A 302 21.29 -7.92 -5.78
C LEU A 302 20.04 -7.72 -4.94
N GLU A 303 18.92 -7.40 -5.62
CA GLU A 303 17.60 -7.24 -5.01
C GLU A 303 16.53 -8.03 -5.73
N THR A 304 15.39 -8.24 -5.08
CA THR A 304 14.14 -8.68 -5.69
C THR A 304 13.22 -7.48 -5.82
N LYS A 305 12.75 -7.18 -7.02
CA LYS A 305 11.84 -6.08 -7.32
C LYS A 305 10.50 -6.57 -7.84
N TRP A 306 9.42 -5.99 -7.35
CA TRP A 306 8.09 -6.11 -7.94
C TRP A 306 7.77 -4.82 -8.69
N ILE A 307 7.60 -4.92 -10.01
CA ILE A 307 7.56 -3.77 -10.93
C ILE A 307 6.27 -3.80 -11.75
N TYR A 308 5.66 -2.63 -11.89
CA TYR A 308 4.58 -2.38 -12.83
C TYR A 308 4.83 -1.07 -13.60
N LYS A 309 4.78 -1.12 -14.93
CA LYS A 309 5.09 0.01 -15.82
C LYS A 309 6.39 0.73 -15.44
N GLY A 310 7.45 -0.03 -15.21
CA GLY A 310 8.76 0.48 -14.81
C GLY A 310 8.87 1.03 -13.40
N LYS A 311 7.80 0.93 -12.56
CA LYS A 311 7.80 1.44 -11.19
C LYS A 311 7.74 0.33 -10.18
N GLY A 312 8.57 0.43 -9.14
CA GLY A 312 8.56 -0.52 -8.02
C GLY A 312 7.27 -0.43 -7.22
N ILE A 313 6.57 -1.55 -7.07
CA ILE A 313 5.50 -1.75 -6.08
C ILE A 313 6.10 -2.19 -4.75
N GLY A 314 7.08 -3.08 -4.82
CA GLY A 314 7.84 -3.55 -3.68
C GLY A 314 9.26 -3.91 -4.09
N HIS A 315 10.13 -4.02 -3.12
CA HIS A 315 11.47 -4.55 -3.29
C HIS A 315 11.99 -5.15 -1.99
N GLY A 316 13.06 -5.94 -2.09
CA GLY A 316 13.74 -6.48 -0.94
C GLY A 316 15.09 -7.07 -1.33
N TYR A 317 15.99 -7.16 -0.37
CA TYR A 317 17.36 -7.53 -0.57
C TYR A 317 17.98 -8.15 0.69
N LYS A 318 19.13 -8.78 0.55
CA LYS A 318 19.96 -9.19 1.68
C LYS A 318 20.69 -7.96 2.23
N ASP A 319 20.63 -7.79 3.54
CA ASP A 319 21.23 -6.64 4.22
C ASP A 319 22.73 -6.81 4.35
N GLU A 320 23.47 -5.71 4.19
CA GLU A 320 24.84 -5.65 4.63
C GLU A 320 24.89 -5.66 6.16
N TYR A 321 25.62 -6.57 6.74
CA TYR A 321 25.74 -6.74 8.19
C TYR A 321 27.18 -6.62 8.70
N ARG A 322 28.17 -6.47 7.81
CA ARG A 322 29.56 -6.20 8.18
C ARG A 322 29.68 -4.75 8.62
N VAL A 323 29.93 -4.56 9.92
CA VAL A 323 29.90 -3.25 10.58
C VAL A 323 30.78 -2.20 9.89
N ASP A 324 31.98 -2.60 9.47
CA ASP A 324 32.92 -1.69 8.82
C ASP A 324 32.39 -1.19 7.46
N GLU A 325 31.78 -2.06 6.68
CA GLU A 325 31.16 -1.69 5.40
C GLU A 325 29.96 -0.78 5.59
N VAL A 326 29.11 -1.09 6.57
CA VAL A 326 27.95 -0.26 6.92
C VAL A 326 28.38 1.12 7.41
N ASN A 327 29.37 1.18 8.32
CA ASN A 327 29.87 2.45 8.85
C ASN A 327 30.51 3.31 7.74
N LYS A 328 31.33 2.71 6.90
CA LYS A 328 31.90 3.37 5.73
C LYS A 328 30.84 3.94 4.82
N SER A 329 29.79 3.19 4.57
CA SER A 329 28.67 3.59 3.74
C SER A 329 27.91 4.81 4.30
N PHE A 330 27.65 4.82 5.61
CA PHE A 330 27.03 5.97 6.26
C PHE A 330 27.95 7.20 6.28
N GLU A 331 29.24 7.03 6.46
CA GLU A 331 30.21 8.15 6.40
C GLU A 331 30.26 8.76 4.99
N GLU A 332 30.27 7.92 3.94
CA GLU A 332 30.19 8.38 2.55
C GLU A 332 28.88 9.15 2.30
N GLN A 333 27.75 8.63 2.78
CA GLN A 333 26.45 9.31 2.68
C GLN A 333 26.45 10.65 3.41
N ARG A 334 26.99 10.69 4.64
CA ARG A 334 27.10 11.92 5.42
C ARG A 334 27.92 12.97 4.67
N LYS A 335 29.05 12.58 4.11
CA LYS A 335 29.90 13.48 3.33
C LYS A 335 29.17 14.03 2.11
N MET A 336 28.49 13.19 1.35
CA MET A 336 27.69 13.61 0.19
C MET A 336 26.56 14.60 0.54
N LEU A 337 25.95 14.47 1.73
CA LEU A 337 24.93 15.39 2.21
C LEU A 337 25.55 16.71 2.68
N GLN A 338 26.66 16.66 3.39
CA GLN A 338 27.42 17.84 3.83
C GLN A 338 27.93 18.66 2.64
N ASP A 339 28.41 18.04 1.56
CA ASP A 339 28.80 18.71 0.31
C ASP A 339 27.63 19.47 -0.34
N LYS A 340 26.38 19.09 -0.03
CA LYS A 340 25.14 19.79 -0.44
C LYS A 340 24.64 20.79 0.60
N GLY A 341 25.41 21.07 1.65
CA GLY A 341 25.01 21.96 2.74
C GLY A 341 23.95 21.36 3.69
N ILE A 342 23.78 20.04 3.66
CA ILE A 342 22.81 19.33 4.49
C ILE A 342 23.54 18.66 5.65
N ASP A 343 23.29 19.15 6.87
CA ASP A 343 23.82 18.52 8.07
C ASP A 343 23.01 17.27 8.43
N CYS A 344 23.71 16.18 8.74
CA CYS A 344 23.08 14.93 9.16
C CYS A 344 23.95 14.17 10.17
N ASN A 345 23.28 13.59 11.15
CA ASN A 345 23.91 12.73 12.14
C ASN A 345 23.98 11.27 11.62
N LEU A 346 24.99 10.56 12.03
CA LEU A 346 25.06 9.11 11.82
C LEU A 346 24.05 8.40 12.74
N PRO A 347 23.48 7.25 12.28
CA PRO A 347 22.57 6.45 13.09
C PRO A 347 23.35 5.60 14.12
N PHE A 348 23.94 6.27 15.12
CA PHE A 348 24.79 5.64 16.14
C PHE A 348 24.09 4.50 16.88
N ASP A 349 22.80 4.63 17.18
CA ASP A 349 22.03 3.59 17.86
C ASP A 349 22.01 2.30 17.02
N TYR A 350 21.78 2.43 15.71
CA TYR A 350 21.79 1.30 14.80
C TYR A 350 23.21 0.69 14.66
N LEU A 351 24.25 1.52 14.50
CA LEU A 351 25.63 1.05 14.38
C LEU A 351 26.08 0.34 15.65
N THR A 352 25.70 0.85 16.83
CA THR A 352 25.99 0.19 18.11
C THR A 352 25.31 -1.16 18.22
N VAL A 353 24.03 -1.24 17.87
CA VAL A 353 23.29 -2.53 17.92
C VAL A 353 23.84 -3.50 16.87
N LEU A 354 24.12 -3.04 15.66
CA LEU A 354 24.72 -3.87 14.63
C LEU A 354 26.07 -4.46 15.07
N SER A 355 26.94 -3.66 15.70
CA SER A 355 28.25 -4.12 16.15
C SER A 355 28.20 -5.12 17.31
N THR A 356 27.13 -5.10 18.10
CA THR A 356 27.00 -5.95 19.29
C THR A 356 26.10 -7.16 19.10
N ALA A 357 25.11 -7.07 18.20
CA ALA A 357 24.07 -8.06 18.03
C ALA A 357 23.68 -8.34 16.57
N GLY A 358 24.37 -7.75 15.60
CA GLY A 358 24.06 -7.90 14.17
C GLY A 358 24.26 -9.33 13.66
N PHE A 359 23.37 -9.77 12.79
CA PHE A 359 23.44 -11.04 12.06
C PHE A 359 22.82 -10.91 10.66
N PRO A 360 23.07 -11.87 9.75
CA PRO A 360 22.57 -11.79 8.38
C PRO A 360 21.04 -11.74 8.31
N THR A 361 20.51 -10.70 7.65
CA THR A 361 19.08 -10.48 7.44
C THR A 361 18.76 -10.16 5.99
N GLN A 362 17.49 -10.15 5.66
CA GLN A 362 16.94 -9.59 4.44
C GLN A 362 15.84 -8.60 4.78
N SER A 363 15.83 -7.49 4.06
CA SER A 363 14.78 -6.46 4.18
C SER A 363 13.79 -6.57 3.02
N PHE A 364 12.54 -6.18 3.29
CA PHE A 364 11.54 -5.98 2.24
C PHE A 364 10.66 -4.77 2.52
N VAL A 365 10.08 -4.23 1.44
CA VAL A 365 9.03 -3.21 1.50
C VAL A 365 8.00 -3.43 0.40
N VAL A 366 6.72 -3.18 0.72
CA VAL A 366 5.60 -3.09 -0.22
C VAL A 366 4.89 -1.77 -0.02
N GLY A 367 4.75 -0.97 -1.08
CA GLY A 367 3.98 0.28 -1.08
C GLY A 367 2.50 -0.02 -1.33
N ILE A 368 1.68 0.11 -0.29
CA ILE A 368 0.27 -0.33 -0.29
C ILE A 368 -0.59 0.53 -1.21
N GLU A 369 -0.51 1.86 -1.10
CA GLU A 369 -1.29 2.75 -1.98
C GLU A 369 -0.93 2.55 -3.46
N ARG A 370 0.35 2.32 -3.75
CA ARG A 370 0.79 2.07 -5.12
C ARG A 370 0.25 0.75 -5.66
N LEU A 371 0.22 -0.29 -4.84
CA LEU A 371 -0.38 -1.57 -5.20
C LEU A 371 -1.87 -1.40 -5.53
N ILE A 372 -2.62 -0.75 -4.64
CA ILE A 372 -4.06 -0.56 -4.79
C ILE A 372 -4.37 0.32 -5.99
N SER A 373 -3.71 1.47 -6.13
CA SER A 373 -3.93 2.40 -7.26
C SER A 373 -3.68 1.75 -8.62
N ASN A 374 -2.72 0.84 -8.68
CA ASN A 374 -2.47 0.08 -9.90
C ASN A 374 -3.57 -0.95 -10.18
N ILE A 375 -4.10 -1.63 -9.16
CA ILE A 375 -5.18 -2.62 -9.32
C ILE A 375 -6.47 -1.97 -9.81
N VAL A 376 -6.88 -0.87 -9.23
CA VAL A 376 -8.16 -0.19 -9.57
C VAL A 376 -8.01 0.86 -10.67
N GLY A 377 -6.82 1.06 -11.22
CA GLY A 377 -6.58 2.02 -12.30
C GLY A 377 -6.76 3.50 -11.91
N ASN A 378 -6.88 3.80 -10.62
CA ASN A 378 -7.15 5.16 -10.13
C ASN A 378 -5.92 5.73 -9.40
N ASN A 379 -5.35 6.83 -9.92
CA ASN A 379 -4.15 7.47 -9.37
C ASN A 379 -4.42 8.29 -8.07
N LYS A 380 -5.67 8.33 -7.58
CA LYS A 380 -6.09 9.15 -6.44
C LYS A 380 -6.77 8.30 -5.34
N ILE A 381 -6.07 7.29 -4.83
CA ILE A 381 -6.53 6.56 -3.65
C ILE A 381 -5.73 7.06 -2.45
N ARG A 382 -6.33 7.96 -1.69
CA ARG A 382 -5.92 8.36 -0.34
C ARG A 382 -6.75 7.65 0.72
#